data_ca19175a74266123cc9cac1112532acf
#
_entry.id   ca19175a74266123cc9cac1112532acf
#
_cell.length_a   1.000
_cell.length_b   1.000
_cell.length_c   1.000
_cell.angle_alpha   90.00
_cell.angle_beta   90.00
_cell.angle_gamma   90.00
#
_symmetry.space_group_name_H-M   'P 1'
#
loop_
_entity.id
_entity.type
_entity.pdbx_description
1 polymer ?
#
loop_
_entity_poly.entity_id
_entity_poly.type
_entity_poly.pdbx_seq_one_letter_code
_entity_poly.pdbx_strand_id
1 'polypeptide(L)'
;MATALLPLMQVFAQNRFPKPDFESGYQYPDLYYHTPNELLWEVLDVVMLLALLLTATWAIYKRRKPMIWVSVVSVLYFGFFREGCVCSVGSIQNVVLALADGTYSMPWNVLLFFLLPVVFALIFGRVFCSGVCPIGALQELVNVRNGKMNKAVEAVLGLLPWLYLILTILFAATRSQFLICRFDPFIGIFRLGGDMGLLVFGIVLLVISVFTGRPFCRFLCPYGALLSLFSAVSVRKIEITQNKCINCELCHNACPVDAIRAPYANNVKEERTEGVKRIIGYMLVLPVLMAAGALLMRASSDSLSTANREVRLYEMVTEYEAQSDPQTIPLEVEAFYMEGRTMDDLAASADTVRAQFRTISTWCGAFMGLVLSIALIRFSVKRRRETYEIDMSSCVACGKCFEYCPQNKK
;
A
#
# COMPACT_ATOMS: atom_id res chain seq x y z
N MET A 1 10.70 -22.68 -35.24
CA MET A 1 9.89 -23.92 -35.09
C MET A 1 9.87 -24.52 -33.68
N ALA A 2 10.75 -24.09 -32.75
CA ALA A 2 10.76 -24.61 -31.36
C ALA A 2 9.72 -23.97 -30.44
N THR A 3 9.24 -22.78 -30.73
CA THR A 3 8.29 -22.03 -29.88
C THR A 3 6.82 -22.43 -30.03
N ALA A 4 6.49 -23.21 -31.08
CA ALA A 4 5.11 -23.69 -31.33
C ALA A 4 4.77 -25.01 -30.60
N LEU A 5 5.77 -25.71 -30.05
CA LEU A 5 5.58 -26.97 -29.33
C LEU A 5 5.35 -26.81 -27.81
N LEU A 6 5.71 -25.66 -27.25
CA LEU A 6 5.54 -25.39 -25.81
C LEU A 6 4.07 -25.41 -25.31
N PRO A 7 3.08 -24.82 -26.01
CA PRO A 7 1.69 -24.90 -25.58
C PRO A 7 1.08 -26.28 -25.67
N LEU A 8 1.53 -27.11 -26.66
CA LEU A 8 1.07 -28.48 -26.78
C LEU A 8 1.58 -29.39 -25.65
N MET A 9 2.78 -29.16 -25.13
CA MET A 9 3.30 -29.92 -23.99
C MET A 9 2.60 -29.59 -22.70
N GLN A 10 2.15 -28.34 -22.49
CA GLN A 10 1.38 -27.96 -21.34
C GLN A 10 -0.03 -28.58 -21.31
N VAL A 11 -0.69 -28.70 -22.44
CA VAL A 11 -2.02 -29.33 -22.53
C VAL A 11 -1.95 -30.85 -22.19
N PHE A 12 -0.86 -31.52 -22.57
CA PHE A 12 -0.66 -32.95 -22.24
C PHE A 12 -0.24 -33.18 -20.78
N ALA A 13 0.37 -32.19 -20.10
CA ALA A 13 0.76 -32.29 -18.71
C ALA A 13 -0.42 -32.16 -17.73
N GLN A 14 -1.46 -31.42 -18.11
CA GLN A 14 -2.62 -31.19 -17.26
C GLN A 14 -3.55 -32.42 -17.08
N ASN A 15 -3.54 -33.38 -18.00
CA ASN A 15 -4.40 -34.58 -17.95
C ASN A 15 -3.67 -35.86 -17.57
N ARG A 16 -2.44 -35.78 -17.05
CA ARG A 16 -1.61 -36.97 -16.81
C ARG A 16 -2.05 -37.81 -15.62
N PHE A 17 -2.81 -37.23 -14.67
CA PHE A 17 -3.35 -37.93 -13.51
C PHE A 17 -4.82 -37.61 -13.38
N PRO A 18 -5.71 -38.63 -13.23
CA PRO A 18 -7.10 -38.39 -12.88
C PRO A 18 -7.14 -37.66 -11.53
N LYS A 19 -8.11 -36.76 -11.38
CA LYS A 19 -8.34 -36.07 -10.08
C LYS A 19 -8.57 -37.16 -9.02
N PRO A 20 -7.88 -37.11 -7.87
CA PRO A 20 -8.12 -38.09 -6.80
C PRO A 20 -9.57 -37.99 -6.35
N ASP A 21 -10.22 -39.16 -6.19
CA ASP A 21 -11.57 -39.26 -5.71
C ASP A 21 -11.51 -39.36 -4.19
N PHE A 22 -11.97 -38.35 -3.49
CA PHE A 22 -11.97 -38.34 -2.02
C PHE A 22 -13.26 -38.97 -1.48
N GLU A 23 -13.14 -39.92 -0.61
CA GLU A 23 -14.28 -40.55 0.10
C GLU A 23 -15.14 -39.54 0.87
N SER A 24 -14.56 -38.39 1.24
CA SER A 24 -15.22 -37.27 1.90
C SER A 24 -16.16 -36.43 1.01
N GLY A 25 -16.26 -36.76 -0.29
CA GLY A 25 -17.05 -35.96 -1.25
C GLY A 25 -16.47 -34.60 -1.59
N TYR A 26 -15.20 -34.36 -1.24
CA TYR A 26 -14.51 -33.11 -1.57
C TYR A 26 -14.35 -32.97 -3.08
N GLN A 27 -14.95 -31.92 -3.63
CA GLN A 27 -14.72 -31.54 -5.01
C GLN A 27 -13.54 -30.54 -5.05
N TYR A 28 -12.48 -30.89 -5.80
CA TYR A 28 -11.42 -29.96 -6.09
C TYR A 28 -12.04 -28.68 -6.65
N PRO A 29 -11.72 -27.50 -6.09
CA PRO A 29 -12.10 -26.26 -6.74
C PRO A 29 -11.49 -26.26 -8.12
N ASP A 30 -12.29 -25.97 -9.15
CA ASP A 30 -11.78 -25.78 -10.50
C ASP A 30 -10.77 -24.63 -10.45
N LEU A 31 -9.49 -24.96 -10.50
CA LEU A 31 -8.42 -23.98 -10.60
C LEU A 31 -8.60 -23.27 -11.94
N TYR A 32 -9.24 -22.13 -11.90
CA TYR A 32 -9.31 -21.22 -13.02
C TYR A 32 -7.89 -20.67 -13.24
N TYR A 33 -7.12 -21.37 -14.06
CA TYR A 33 -5.87 -20.80 -14.54
C TYR A 33 -6.21 -19.62 -15.42
N HIS A 34 -5.96 -18.42 -14.90
CA HIS A 34 -5.94 -17.24 -15.75
C HIS A 34 -5.00 -17.55 -16.91
N THR A 35 -5.56 -17.59 -18.14
CA THR A 35 -4.72 -17.64 -19.34
C THR A 35 -3.71 -16.51 -19.20
N PRO A 36 -2.40 -16.79 -19.36
CA PRO A 36 -1.40 -15.72 -19.28
C PRO A 36 -1.87 -14.60 -20.21
N ASN A 37 -1.97 -13.39 -19.65
CA ASN A 37 -2.35 -12.22 -20.44
C ASN A 37 -1.49 -12.21 -21.69
N GLU A 38 -2.11 -12.16 -22.88
CA GLU A 38 -1.33 -12.04 -24.09
C GLU A 38 -0.36 -10.87 -23.94
N LEU A 39 0.88 -11.03 -24.33
CA LEU A 39 1.93 -10.02 -24.22
C LEU A 39 1.46 -8.62 -24.68
N LEU A 40 0.54 -8.60 -25.63
CA LEU A 40 -0.11 -7.38 -26.13
C LEU A 40 -0.80 -6.59 -25.00
N TRP A 41 -1.58 -7.28 -24.16
CA TRP A 41 -2.31 -6.62 -23.06
C TRP A 41 -1.38 -6.12 -21.96
N GLU A 42 -0.32 -6.86 -21.66
CA GLU A 42 0.70 -6.41 -20.69
C GLU A 42 1.40 -5.14 -21.16
N VAL A 43 1.79 -5.10 -22.45
CA VAL A 43 2.40 -3.92 -23.05
C VAL A 43 1.41 -2.73 -23.06
N LEU A 44 0.16 -2.96 -23.44
CA LEU A 44 -0.88 -1.92 -23.45
C LEU A 44 -1.11 -1.33 -22.05
N ASP A 45 -1.14 -2.15 -21.02
CA ASP A 45 -1.32 -1.70 -19.64
C ASP A 45 -0.18 -0.75 -19.21
N VAL A 46 1.07 -1.11 -19.51
CA VAL A 46 2.25 -0.29 -19.19
C VAL A 46 2.26 1.00 -20.01
N VAL A 47 1.93 0.93 -21.30
CA VAL A 47 1.84 2.11 -22.17
C VAL A 47 0.74 3.07 -21.69
N MET A 48 -0.43 2.55 -21.32
CA MET A 48 -1.52 3.34 -20.73
C MET A 48 -1.11 4.00 -19.42
N LEU A 49 -0.43 3.28 -18.53
CA LEU A 49 0.09 3.85 -17.29
C LEU A 49 1.05 5.01 -17.57
N LEU A 50 2.01 4.80 -18.47
CA LEU A 50 2.99 5.82 -18.84
C LEU A 50 2.31 7.04 -19.51
N ALA A 51 1.38 6.82 -20.43
CA ALA A 51 0.62 7.87 -21.09
C ALA A 51 -0.19 8.72 -20.08
N LEU A 52 -0.87 8.08 -19.13
CA LEU A 52 -1.61 8.77 -18.08
C LEU A 52 -0.68 9.54 -17.12
N LEU A 53 0.49 8.98 -16.77
CA LEU A 53 1.48 9.69 -15.94
C LEU A 53 2.04 10.91 -16.65
N LEU A 54 2.37 10.81 -17.94
CA LEU A 54 2.86 11.94 -18.75
C LEU A 54 1.80 13.01 -18.93
N THR A 55 0.56 12.63 -19.26
CA THR A 55 -0.56 13.57 -19.42
C THR A 55 -0.92 14.26 -18.10
N ALA A 56 -0.94 13.53 -16.97
CA ALA A 56 -1.15 14.10 -15.65
C ALA A 56 -0.05 15.10 -15.29
N THR A 57 1.22 14.75 -15.51
CA THR A 57 2.36 15.62 -15.27
C THR A 57 2.27 16.88 -16.12
N TRP A 58 2.01 16.73 -17.42
CA TRP A 58 1.84 17.86 -18.33
C TRP A 58 0.68 18.78 -17.90
N ALA A 59 -0.47 18.20 -17.51
CA ALA A 59 -1.63 18.96 -17.04
C ALA A 59 -1.32 19.80 -15.80
N ILE A 60 -0.59 19.23 -14.84
CA ILE A 60 -0.20 19.92 -13.61
C ILE A 60 0.75 21.08 -13.93
N TYR A 61 1.80 20.85 -14.73
CA TYR A 61 2.78 21.88 -15.04
C TYR A 61 2.25 22.98 -15.95
N LYS A 62 1.37 22.67 -16.89
CA LYS A 62 0.70 23.64 -17.75
C LYS A 62 -0.53 24.29 -17.09
N ARG A 63 -0.82 23.96 -15.83
CA ARG A 63 -1.96 24.50 -15.04
C ARG A 63 -3.30 24.37 -15.77
N ARG A 64 -3.49 23.26 -16.49
CA ARG A 64 -4.68 22.99 -17.29
C ARG A 64 -5.66 22.09 -16.52
N LYS A 65 -6.95 22.10 -16.91
CA LYS A 65 -8.06 21.34 -16.31
C LYS A 65 -8.22 19.86 -16.76
N PRO A 66 -7.35 19.20 -17.55
CA PRO A 66 -7.60 17.84 -18.02
C PRO A 66 -7.47 16.76 -16.93
N MET A 67 -7.16 17.12 -15.67
CA MET A 67 -6.97 16.13 -14.61
C MET A 67 -8.21 15.29 -14.36
N ILE A 68 -9.42 15.86 -14.53
CA ILE A 68 -10.67 15.10 -14.40
C ILE A 68 -10.77 14.00 -15.47
N TRP A 69 -10.35 14.28 -16.71
CA TRP A 69 -10.33 13.30 -17.78
C TRP A 69 -9.32 12.19 -17.54
N VAL A 70 -8.15 12.52 -17.02
CA VAL A 70 -7.15 11.51 -16.59
C VAL A 70 -7.76 10.59 -15.54
N SER A 71 -8.47 11.14 -14.55
CA SER A 71 -9.14 10.37 -13.50
C SER A 71 -10.25 9.47 -14.08
N VAL A 72 -11.10 9.99 -14.98
CA VAL A 72 -12.16 9.21 -15.61
C VAL A 72 -11.60 8.06 -16.44
N VAL A 73 -10.60 8.33 -17.29
CA VAL A 73 -9.96 7.29 -18.11
C VAL A 73 -9.28 6.24 -17.22
N SER A 74 -8.61 6.66 -16.15
CA SER A 74 -7.98 5.73 -15.21
C SER A 74 -8.99 4.81 -14.53
N VAL A 75 -10.11 5.35 -14.03
CA VAL A 75 -11.18 4.56 -13.39
C VAL A 75 -11.81 3.59 -14.39
N LEU A 76 -12.08 4.04 -15.61
CA LEU A 76 -12.67 3.17 -16.63
C LEU A 76 -11.72 2.07 -17.06
N TYR A 77 -10.46 2.40 -17.35
CA TYR A 77 -9.49 1.42 -17.86
C TYR A 77 -8.95 0.52 -16.74
N PHE A 78 -8.24 1.06 -15.74
CA PHE A 78 -7.62 0.26 -14.69
C PHE A 78 -8.61 -0.23 -13.64
N GLY A 79 -9.68 0.53 -13.36
CA GLY A 79 -10.71 0.13 -12.40
C GLY A 79 -11.63 -0.93 -13.00
N PHE A 80 -12.50 -0.53 -13.91
CA PHE A 80 -13.56 -1.43 -14.40
C PHE A 80 -13.11 -2.37 -15.50
N PHE A 81 -12.40 -1.90 -16.54
CA PHE A 81 -12.01 -2.77 -17.66
C PHE A 81 -10.98 -3.81 -17.27
N ARG A 82 -9.97 -3.44 -16.47
CA ARG A 82 -8.94 -4.35 -15.94
C ARG A 82 -9.29 -4.91 -14.55
N GLU A 83 -10.50 -4.69 -14.07
CA GLU A 83 -11.04 -5.22 -12.81
C GLU A 83 -10.15 -4.95 -11.59
N GLY A 84 -9.38 -3.87 -11.59
CA GLY A 84 -8.44 -3.52 -10.54
C GLY A 84 -7.24 -4.46 -10.39
N CYS A 85 -7.08 -5.47 -11.28
CA CYS A 85 -5.99 -6.47 -11.19
C CYS A 85 -4.61 -5.89 -11.52
N VAL A 86 -4.55 -4.82 -12.31
CA VAL A 86 -3.29 -4.14 -12.65
C VAL A 86 -3.09 -3.00 -11.66
N CYS A 87 -2.56 -3.32 -10.48
CA CYS A 87 -2.52 -2.40 -9.35
C CYS A 87 -1.10 -2.16 -8.85
N SER A 88 -0.64 -0.89 -8.90
CA SER A 88 0.65 -0.49 -8.33
C SER A 88 0.71 -0.68 -6.80
N VAL A 89 -0.43 -0.66 -6.11
CA VAL A 89 -0.47 -0.88 -4.65
C VAL A 89 -0.13 -2.34 -4.33
N GLY A 90 -0.73 -3.29 -5.06
CA GLY A 90 -0.47 -4.73 -4.92
C GLY A 90 0.93 -5.14 -5.37
N SER A 91 1.56 -4.39 -6.29
CA SER A 91 2.90 -4.70 -6.80
C SER A 91 4.00 -4.70 -5.71
N ILE A 92 3.80 -3.98 -4.60
CA ILE A 92 4.70 -4.00 -3.43
C ILE A 92 4.95 -5.44 -2.97
N GLN A 93 3.90 -6.24 -2.85
CA GLN A 93 3.97 -7.61 -2.33
C GLN A 93 4.80 -8.52 -3.25
N ASN A 94 4.59 -8.39 -4.58
CA ASN A 94 5.36 -9.14 -5.57
C ASN A 94 6.84 -8.75 -5.55
N VAL A 95 7.15 -7.46 -5.41
CA VAL A 95 8.55 -6.97 -5.31
C VAL A 95 9.21 -7.51 -4.05
N VAL A 96 8.52 -7.43 -2.90
CA VAL A 96 9.05 -7.96 -1.63
C VAL A 96 9.25 -9.46 -1.69
N LEU A 97 8.29 -10.20 -2.28
CA LEU A 97 8.41 -11.65 -2.47
C LEU A 97 9.59 -12.01 -3.36
N ALA A 98 9.79 -11.30 -4.48
CA ALA A 98 10.93 -11.52 -5.38
C ALA A 98 12.29 -11.23 -4.72
N LEU A 99 12.33 -10.30 -3.77
CA LEU A 99 13.55 -10.02 -3.00
C LEU A 99 13.80 -11.05 -1.89
N ALA A 100 12.74 -11.65 -1.34
CA ALA A 100 12.83 -12.64 -0.27
C ALA A 100 13.01 -14.07 -0.81
N ASP A 101 12.52 -14.35 -2.01
CA ASP A 101 12.53 -15.66 -2.64
C ASP A 101 13.18 -15.59 -4.03
N GLY A 102 14.41 -16.05 -4.13
CA GLY A 102 15.14 -16.12 -5.40
C GLY A 102 14.55 -17.07 -6.45
N THR A 103 13.59 -17.92 -6.08
CA THR A 103 12.89 -18.82 -7.00
C THR A 103 11.67 -18.19 -7.66
N TYR A 104 11.15 -17.09 -7.07
CA TYR A 104 9.99 -16.38 -7.60
C TYR A 104 10.37 -15.49 -8.79
N SER A 105 9.85 -15.82 -9.96
CA SER A 105 10.01 -14.98 -11.16
C SER A 105 8.89 -13.94 -11.22
N MET A 106 9.25 -12.68 -10.94
CA MET A 106 8.30 -11.58 -11.01
C MET A 106 8.01 -11.17 -12.45
N PRO A 107 6.74 -11.04 -12.88
CA PRO A 107 6.39 -10.52 -14.20
C PRO A 107 6.91 -9.09 -14.41
N TRP A 108 7.46 -8.80 -15.58
CA TRP A 108 8.06 -7.50 -15.90
C TRP A 108 7.07 -6.33 -15.84
N ASN A 109 5.80 -6.57 -16.21
CA ASN A 109 4.73 -5.57 -16.13
C ASN A 109 4.47 -5.13 -14.67
N VAL A 110 4.45 -6.08 -13.71
CA VAL A 110 4.29 -5.80 -12.28
C VAL A 110 5.45 -4.94 -11.76
N LEU A 111 6.68 -5.24 -12.19
CA LEU A 111 7.86 -4.43 -11.85
C LEU A 111 7.72 -3.00 -12.36
N LEU A 112 7.26 -2.81 -13.61
CA LEU A 112 7.06 -1.46 -14.17
C LEU A 112 5.91 -0.73 -13.48
N PHE A 113 4.82 -1.41 -13.10
CA PHE A 113 3.73 -0.82 -12.30
C PHE A 113 4.20 -0.37 -10.91
N PHE A 114 5.21 -1.00 -10.36
CA PHE A 114 5.86 -0.54 -9.13
C PHE A 114 6.81 0.62 -9.39
N LEU A 115 7.72 0.50 -10.36
CA LEU A 115 8.83 1.44 -10.56
C LEU A 115 8.38 2.77 -11.19
N LEU A 116 7.49 2.77 -12.19
CA LEU A 116 7.09 4.00 -12.89
C LEU A 116 6.52 5.06 -11.93
N PRO A 117 5.54 4.76 -11.05
CA PRO A 117 5.06 5.74 -10.09
C PRO A 117 6.13 6.21 -9.10
N VAL A 118 7.08 5.33 -8.71
CA VAL A 118 8.20 5.69 -7.81
C VAL A 118 9.14 6.68 -8.50
N VAL A 119 9.53 6.43 -9.75
CA VAL A 119 10.37 7.35 -10.56
C VAL A 119 9.69 8.70 -10.74
N PHE A 120 8.39 8.69 -11.08
CA PHE A 120 7.63 9.95 -11.19
C PHE A 120 7.52 10.67 -9.83
N ALA A 121 7.41 9.93 -8.72
CA ALA A 121 7.39 10.53 -7.39
C ALA A 121 8.71 11.20 -7.01
N LEU A 122 9.85 10.62 -7.41
CA LEU A 122 11.18 11.21 -7.21
C LEU A 122 11.40 12.49 -8.06
N ILE A 123 10.83 12.54 -9.26
CA ILE A 123 11.05 13.67 -10.16
C ILE A 123 10.01 14.77 -9.94
N PHE A 124 8.73 14.42 -9.92
CA PHE A 124 7.59 15.34 -9.99
C PHE A 124 6.68 15.33 -8.75
N GLY A 125 6.99 14.50 -7.73
CA GLY A 125 6.10 14.26 -6.61
C GLY A 125 5.03 13.22 -6.94
N ARG A 126 4.04 13.04 -6.04
CA ARG A 126 3.04 11.97 -6.11
C ARG A 126 1.98 12.15 -7.21
N VAL A 127 2.42 12.42 -8.45
CA VAL A 127 1.52 12.62 -9.61
C VAL A 127 0.63 11.39 -9.86
N PHE A 128 1.15 10.18 -9.64
CA PHE A 128 0.36 8.95 -9.74
C PHE A 128 -0.91 8.99 -8.88
N CYS A 129 -0.77 9.46 -7.62
CA CYS A 129 -1.90 9.57 -6.71
C CYS A 129 -2.90 10.67 -7.09
N SER A 130 -2.55 11.60 -7.97
CA SER A 130 -3.41 12.75 -8.32
C SER A 130 -4.65 12.35 -9.12
N GLY A 131 -4.53 11.37 -10.02
CA GLY A 131 -5.62 10.94 -10.89
C GLY A 131 -5.30 9.70 -11.73
N VAL A 132 -4.05 9.18 -11.67
CA VAL A 132 -3.64 8.00 -12.46
C VAL A 132 -3.96 6.70 -11.70
N CYS A 133 -3.91 6.72 -10.35
CA CYS A 133 -4.38 5.59 -9.54
C CYS A 133 -5.91 5.53 -9.57
N PRO A 134 -6.54 4.41 -10.01
CA PRO A 134 -7.99 4.31 -10.11
C PRO A 134 -8.72 4.49 -8.78
N ILE A 135 -8.13 4.01 -7.67
CA ILE A 135 -8.67 4.18 -6.32
C ILE A 135 -8.67 5.66 -5.91
N GLY A 136 -7.54 6.36 -6.15
CA GLY A 136 -7.42 7.79 -5.87
C GLY A 136 -8.32 8.64 -6.77
N ALA A 137 -8.42 8.26 -8.04
CA ALA A 137 -9.27 8.91 -9.02
C ALA A 137 -10.77 8.78 -8.66
N LEU A 138 -11.22 7.57 -8.27
CA LEU A 138 -12.62 7.33 -7.85
C LEU A 138 -12.99 8.17 -6.62
N GLN A 139 -12.12 8.21 -5.60
CA GLN A 139 -12.35 9.03 -4.41
C GLN A 139 -12.38 10.54 -4.74
N GLU A 140 -11.59 11.00 -5.72
CA GLU A 140 -11.58 12.39 -6.14
C GLU A 140 -12.86 12.78 -6.90
N LEU A 141 -13.38 11.87 -7.74
CA LEU A 141 -14.60 12.11 -8.52
C LEU A 141 -15.85 12.27 -7.63
N VAL A 142 -15.89 11.57 -6.49
CA VAL A 142 -17.01 11.67 -5.53
C VAL A 142 -16.81 12.77 -4.48
N ASN A 143 -15.62 13.38 -4.40
CA ASN A 143 -15.31 14.37 -3.38
C ASN A 143 -15.97 15.73 -3.67
N VAL A 144 -16.89 16.15 -2.81
CA VAL A 144 -17.60 17.44 -2.90
C VAL A 144 -17.03 18.46 -1.90
N ARG A 145 -16.63 18.00 -0.69
CA ARG A 145 -16.15 18.88 0.38
C ARG A 145 -14.79 18.44 0.90
N ASN A 146 -13.89 19.39 1.11
CA ASN A 146 -12.59 19.14 1.76
C ASN A 146 -12.70 19.46 3.26
N GLY A 147 -13.25 18.52 4.03
CA GLY A 147 -13.33 18.64 5.49
C GLY A 147 -11.94 18.64 6.13
N LYS A 148 -11.71 19.56 7.05
CA LYS A 148 -10.49 19.60 7.85
C LYS A 148 -10.69 18.73 9.09
N MET A 149 -9.69 17.90 9.40
CA MET A 149 -9.67 17.05 10.60
C MET A 149 -8.83 17.69 11.71
N ASN A 150 -9.08 17.26 12.93
CA ASN A 150 -8.22 17.61 14.05
C ASN A 150 -6.79 17.10 13.82
N LYS A 151 -5.78 17.95 13.99
CA LYS A 151 -4.36 17.61 13.70
C LYS A 151 -3.84 16.42 14.51
N ALA A 152 -4.34 16.21 15.73
CA ALA A 152 -3.97 15.05 16.55
C ALA A 152 -4.53 13.75 15.94
N VAL A 153 -5.80 13.75 15.52
CA VAL A 153 -6.44 12.61 14.85
C VAL A 153 -5.75 12.33 13.52
N GLU A 154 -5.44 13.36 12.75
CA GLU A 154 -4.69 13.23 11.49
C GLU A 154 -3.31 12.60 11.70
N ALA A 155 -2.59 13.01 12.75
CA ALA A 155 -1.28 12.45 13.07
C ALA A 155 -1.34 10.96 13.43
N VAL A 156 -2.34 10.55 14.22
CA VAL A 156 -2.55 9.15 14.60
C VAL A 156 -2.98 8.31 13.40
N LEU A 157 -3.99 8.74 12.64
CA LEU A 157 -4.44 8.05 11.45
C LEU A 157 -3.36 7.97 10.37
N GLY A 158 -2.48 8.98 10.30
CA GLY A 158 -1.33 8.98 9.37
C GLY A 158 -0.28 7.92 9.65
N LEU A 159 -0.33 7.22 10.80
CA LEU A 159 0.53 6.07 11.09
C LEU A 159 -0.02 4.76 10.49
N LEU A 160 -1.32 4.66 10.24
CA LEU A 160 -1.95 3.43 9.73
C LEU A 160 -1.40 2.98 8.38
N PRO A 161 -1.14 3.85 7.37
CA PRO A 161 -0.54 3.43 6.10
C PRO A 161 0.85 2.79 6.28
N TRP A 162 1.61 3.27 7.26
CA TRP A 162 2.94 2.73 7.60
C TRP A 162 2.83 1.37 8.26
N LEU A 163 1.90 1.22 9.21
CA LEU A 163 1.62 -0.07 9.84
C LEU A 163 1.16 -1.10 8.79
N TYR A 164 0.26 -0.68 7.90
CA TYR A 164 -0.21 -1.56 6.82
C TYR A 164 0.92 -1.93 5.85
N LEU A 165 1.79 -0.99 5.48
CA LEU A 165 2.97 -1.23 4.65
C LEU A 165 3.91 -2.27 5.31
N ILE A 166 4.18 -2.11 6.60
CA ILE A 166 5.07 -3.01 7.35
C ILE A 166 4.50 -4.42 7.44
N LEU A 167 3.20 -4.56 7.75
CA LEU A 167 2.53 -5.85 7.76
C LEU A 167 2.53 -6.49 6.36
N THR A 168 2.31 -5.70 5.32
CA THR A 168 2.39 -6.17 3.93
C THR A 168 3.77 -6.72 3.60
N ILE A 169 4.83 -6.01 4.00
CA ILE A 169 6.22 -6.46 3.81
C ILE A 169 6.48 -7.75 4.60
N LEU A 170 6.05 -7.81 5.86
CA LEU A 170 6.23 -8.99 6.72
C LEU A 170 5.58 -10.24 6.09
N PHE A 171 4.31 -10.16 5.74
CA PHE A 171 3.57 -11.32 5.21
C PHE A 171 4.01 -11.71 3.80
N ALA A 172 4.42 -10.78 2.96
CA ALA A 172 4.97 -11.08 1.64
C ALA A 172 6.36 -11.72 1.74
N ALA A 173 7.24 -11.20 2.61
CA ALA A 173 8.59 -11.73 2.79
C ALA A 173 8.62 -13.12 3.43
N THR A 174 7.62 -13.44 4.28
CA THR A 174 7.44 -14.77 4.89
C THR A 174 6.61 -15.73 4.03
N ARG A 175 6.27 -15.37 2.78
CA ARG A 175 5.46 -16.18 1.85
C ARG A 175 4.11 -16.61 2.42
N SER A 176 3.56 -15.87 3.39
CA SER A 176 2.35 -16.27 4.09
C SER A 176 1.09 -15.90 3.31
N GLN A 177 0.92 -14.64 2.96
CA GLN A 177 -0.24 -14.19 2.19
C GLN A 177 -0.04 -12.79 1.60
N PHE A 178 -0.78 -12.48 0.54
CA PHE A 178 -0.84 -11.16 -0.05
C PHE A 178 -1.93 -10.31 0.62
N LEU A 179 -1.51 -9.57 1.67
CA LEU A 179 -2.40 -8.81 2.53
C LEU A 179 -3.21 -7.75 1.76
N ILE A 180 -2.55 -7.02 0.84
CA ILE A 180 -3.20 -5.95 0.05
C ILE A 180 -4.29 -6.54 -0.83
N CYS A 181 -4.00 -7.60 -1.59
CA CYS A 181 -4.97 -8.21 -2.50
C CYS A 181 -6.16 -8.82 -1.75
N ARG A 182 -5.94 -9.31 -0.52
CA ARG A 182 -6.98 -9.91 0.31
C ARG A 182 -7.92 -8.87 0.93
N PHE A 183 -7.40 -7.70 1.31
CA PHE A 183 -8.13 -6.68 2.07
C PHE A 183 -8.30 -5.35 1.31
N ASP A 184 -8.20 -5.36 -0.04
CA ASP A 184 -8.48 -4.17 -0.84
C ASP A 184 -10.00 -3.92 -0.95
N PRO A 185 -10.50 -2.84 -0.33
CA PRO A 185 -11.94 -2.56 -0.31
C PRO A 185 -12.50 -2.13 -1.68
N PHE A 186 -11.64 -1.76 -2.63
CA PHE A 186 -12.07 -1.28 -3.95
C PHE A 186 -12.14 -2.38 -5.00
N ILE A 187 -11.47 -3.53 -4.78
CA ILE A 187 -11.58 -4.69 -5.69
C ILE A 187 -13.03 -5.13 -5.86
N GLY A 188 -13.80 -5.22 -4.77
CA GLY A 188 -15.22 -5.57 -4.82
C GLY A 188 -16.05 -4.59 -5.64
N ILE A 189 -15.72 -3.29 -5.59
CA ILE A 189 -16.39 -2.25 -6.38
C ILE A 189 -16.05 -2.38 -7.87
N PHE A 190 -14.77 -2.58 -8.22
CA PHE A 190 -14.35 -2.68 -9.62
C PHE A 190 -14.77 -3.98 -10.29
N ARG A 191 -14.85 -5.08 -9.55
CA ARG A 191 -15.32 -6.39 -10.05
C ARG A 191 -16.82 -6.58 -9.95
N LEU A 192 -17.53 -5.64 -9.31
CA LEU A 192 -18.98 -5.74 -9.02
C LEU A 192 -19.33 -7.05 -8.29
N GLY A 193 -18.44 -7.53 -7.42
CA GLY A 193 -18.62 -8.78 -6.70
C GLY A 193 -17.49 -9.06 -5.70
N GLY A 194 -17.57 -10.19 -5.00
CA GLY A 194 -16.58 -10.60 -4.00
C GLY A 194 -17.14 -10.60 -2.58
N ASP A 195 -16.27 -10.47 -1.58
CA ASP A 195 -16.65 -10.44 -0.18
C ASP A 195 -17.54 -9.23 0.13
N MET A 196 -18.77 -9.50 0.60
CA MET A 196 -19.76 -8.46 0.92
C MET A 196 -19.24 -7.49 2.00
N GLY A 197 -18.44 -7.96 2.96
CA GLY A 197 -17.86 -7.12 4.00
C GLY A 197 -16.89 -6.09 3.43
N LEU A 198 -16.03 -6.50 2.50
CA LEU A 198 -15.09 -5.59 1.82
C LEU A 198 -15.80 -4.62 0.90
N LEU A 199 -16.85 -5.07 0.20
CA LEU A 199 -17.68 -4.19 -0.64
C LEU A 199 -18.34 -3.08 0.19
N VAL A 200 -18.98 -3.43 1.30
CA VAL A 200 -19.59 -2.46 2.22
C VAL A 200 -18.53 -1.50 2.78
N PHE A 201 -17.36 -2.01 3.18
CA PHE A 201 -16.27 -1.16 3.65
C PHE A 201 -15.79 -0.18 2.56
N GLY A 202 -15.68 -0.62 1.31
CA GLY A 202 -15.35 0.23 0.17
C GLY A 202 -16.39 1.34 -0.07
N ILE A 203 -17.68 1.00 0.02
CA ILE A 203 -18.78 1.97 -0.11
C ILE A 203 -18.74 2.99 1.04
N VAL A 204 -18.52 2.55 2.28
CA VAL A 204 -18.38 3.45 3.43
C VAL A 204 -17.21 4.43 3.22
N LEU A 205 -16.07 3.96 2.72
CA LEU A 205 -14.94 4.83 2.40
C LEU A 205 -15.27 5.83 1.29
N LEU A 206 -16.08 5.47 0.28
CA LEU A 206 -16.53 6.39 -0.74
C LEU A 206 -17.50 7.46 -0.16
N VAL A 207 -18.41 7.06 0.72
CA VAL A 207 -19.30 8.01 1.42
C VAL A 207 -18.49 8.99 2.27
N ILE A 208 -17.49 8.52 3.01
CA ILE A 208 -16.58 9.37 3.76
C ILE A 208 -15.80 10.30 2.80
N SER A 209 -15.44 9.82 1.59
CA SER A 209 -14.72 10.62 0.59
C SER A 209 -15.50 11.84 0.10
N VAL A 210 -16.82 11.83 0.19
CA VAL A 210 -17.67 12.99 -0.17
C VAL A 210 -17.37 14.18 0.74
N PHE A 211 -17.09 13.93 2.03
CA PHE A 211 -16.89 14.95 3.06
C PHE A 211 -15.43 15.21 3.39
N THR A 212 -14.58 14.19 3.27
CA THR A 212 -13.14 14.27 3.55
C THR A 212 -12.35 13.84 2.33
N GLY A 213 -11.45 14.68 1.83
CA GLY A 213 -10.69 14.35 0.63
C GLY A 213 -9.86 13.07 0.79
N ARG A 214 -10.15 12.05 -0.01
CA ARG A 214 -9.37 10.82 -0.22
C ARG A 214 -8.97 10.06 1.04
N PRO A 215 -9.91 9.61 1.90
CA PRO A 215 -9.59 8.97 3.17
C PRO A 215 -8.74 7.71 3.04
N PHE A 216 -8.99 6.84 2.05
CA PHE A 216 -8.15 5.66 1.83
C PHE A 216 -6.71 6.03 1.46
N CYS A 217 -6.52 6.92 0.49
CA CYS A 217 -5.18 7.33 0.04
C CYS A 217 -4.39 8.04 1.15
N ARG A 218 -5.09 8.71 2.07
CA ARG A 218 -4.50 9.49 3.16
C ARG A 218 -4.14 8.63 4.37
N PHE A 219 -5.01 7.66 4.73
CA PHE A 219 -4.94 6.96 6.01
C PHE A 219 -4.81 5.44 5.92
N LEU A 220 -4.94 4.83 4.74
CA LEU A 220 -4.89 3.38 4.60
C LEU A 220 -3.93 2.90 3.50
N CYS A 221 -3.62 3.71 2.48
CA CYS A 221 -2.86 3.24 1.33
C CYS A 221 -1.37 3.03 1.65
N PRO A 222 -0.85 1.78 1.65
CA PRO A 222 0.56 1.49 1.93
C PRO A 222 1.50 2.03 0.84
N TYR A 223 1.06 2.01 -0.42
CA TYR A 223 1.82 2.58 -1.52
C TYR A 223 1.92 4.10 -1.42
N GLY A 224 0.86 4.76 -0.92
CA GLY A 224 0.87 6.18 -0.61
C GLY A 224 1.91 6.55 0.44
N ALA A 225 2.10 5.73 1.47
CA ALA A 225 3.15 5.90 2.47
C ALA A 225 4.54 5.77 1.82
N LEU A 226 4.76 4.74 1.00
CA LEU A 226 6.01 4.56 0.27
C LEU A 226 6.33 5.76 -0.63
N LEU A 227 5.38 6.18 -1.47
CA LEU A 227 5.56 7.33 -2.37
C LEU A 227 5.78 8.65 -1.61
N SER A 228 5.31 8.77 -0.35
CA SER A 228 5.54 9.96 0.46
C SER A 228 7.01 10.19 0.80
N LEU A 229 7.79 9.11 0.98
CA LEU A 229 9.25 9.18 1.18
C LEU A 229 9.94 9.74 -0.05
N PHE A 230 9.62 9.18 -1.22
CA PHE A 230 10.24 9.62 -2.47
C PHE A 230 9.84 11.03 -2.85
N SER A 231 8.58 11.41 -2.64
CA SER A 231 8.12 12.77 -2.95
C SER A 231 8.70 13.84 -2.02
N ALA A 232 9.09 13.49 -0.80
CA ALA A 232 9.74 14.42 0.12
C ALA A 232 11.08 14.95 -0.43
N VAL A 233 11.79 14.12 -1.22
CA VAL A 233 13.08 14.44 -1.85
C VAL A 233 12.94 14.77 -3.35
N SER A 234 11.73 14.96 -3.86
CA SER A 234 11.48 15.19 -5.29
C SER A 234 12.25 16.40 -5.83
N VAL A 235 12.76 16.25 -7.07
CA VAL A 235 13.58 17.26 -7.73
C VAL A 235 12.75 18.47 -8.15
N ARG A 236 11.55 18.23 -8.72
CA ARG A 236 10.64 19.29 -9.18
C ARG A 236 9.45 19.37 -8.23
N LYS A 237 9.47 20.35 -7.35
CA LYS A 237 8.43 20.55 -6.35
C LYS A 237 7.33 21.49 -6.85
N ILE A 238 6.10 21.20 -6.42
CA ILE A 238 5.00 22.15 -6.55
C ILE A 238 5.15 23.14 -5.40
N GLU A 239 5.45 24.40 -5.70
CA GLU A 239 5.68 25.43 -4.70
C GLU A 239 4.70 26.59 -4.87
N ILE A 240 4.23 27.14 -3.75
CA ILE A 240 3.51 28.41 -3.72
C ILE A 240 4.56 29.51 -3.78
N THR A 241 4.47 30.38 -4.79
CA THR A 241 5.42 31.48 -4.95
C THR A 241 5.27 32.48 -3.79
N GLN A 242 6.22 32.46 -2.85
CA GLN A 242 6.16 33.23 -1.61
C GLN A 242 5.98 34.75 -1.88
N ASN A 243 6.72 35.30 -2.83
CA ASN A 243 6.68 36.75 -3.16
C ASN A 243 5.33 37.20 -3.77
N LYS A 244 4.47 36.30 -4.21
CA LYS A 244 3.16 36.60 -4.79
C LYS A 244 2.00 36.18 -3.89
N CYS A 245 2.27 35.56 -2.75
CA CYS A 245 1.24 35.06 -1.85
C CYS A 245 0.62 36.21 -1.03
N ILE A 246 -0.70 36.37 -1.17
CA ILE A 246 -1.48 37.38 -0.44
C ILE A 246 -2.19 36.80 0.80
N ASN A 247 -1.85 35.59 1.21
CA ASN A 247 -2.41 34.88 2.37
C ASN A 247 -3.95 34.79 2.38
N CYS A 248 -4.60 34.58 1.21
CA CYS A 248 -6.06 34.57 1.06
C CYS A 248 -6.75 33.27 1.46
N GLU A 249 -6.01 32.23 1.92
CA GLU A 249 -6.49 30.91 2.40
C GLU A 249 -7.16 30.02 1.33
N LEU A 250 -7.44 30.49 0.13
CA LEU A 250 -8.19 29.75 -0.87
C LEU A 250 -7.52 28.42 -1.25
N CYS A 251 -6.19 28.42 -1.44
CA CYS A 251 -5.44 27.19 -1.72
C CYS A 251 -5.48 26.17 -0.56
N HIS A 252 -5.43 26.66 0.69
CA HIS A 252 -5.52 25.82 1.89
C HIS A 252 -6.90 25.15 1.99
N ASN A 253 -7.98 25.88 1.74
CA ASN A 253 -9.34 25.36 1.77
C ASN A 253 -9.64 24.43 0.60
N ALA A 254 -8.99 24.62 -0.55
CA ALA A 254 -9.14 23.77 -1.75
C ALA A 254 -8.35 22.46 -1.68
N CYS A 255 -7.41 22.31 -0.73
CA CYS A 255 -6.53 21.15 -0.66
C CYS A 255 -7.26 19.90 -0.12
N PRO A 256 -7.44 18.82 -0.93
CA PRO A 256 -8.19 17.64 -0.50
C PRO A 256 -7.48 16.79 0.55
N VAL A 257 -6.16 16.95 0.72
CA VAL A 257 -5.33 16.15 1.63
C VAL A 257 -4.69 16.98 2.75
N ASP A 258 -5.14 18.24 2.92
CA ASP A 258 -4.63 19.19 3.94
C ASP A 258 -3.09 19.32 3.96
N ALA A 259 -2.46 19.24 2.77
CA ALA A 259 -1.00 19.31 2.63
C ALA A 259 -0.45 20.74 2.70
N ILE A 260 -1.32 21.79 2.76
CA ILE A 260 -0.90 23.17 2.77
C ILE A 260 -0.88 23.69 4.22
N ARG A 261 0.30 24.03 4.69
CA ARG A 261 0.54 24.55 6.03
C ARG A 261 0.32 26.06 6.08
N ALA A 262 -0.49 26.51 7.04
CA ALA A 262 -0.77 27.93 7.25
C ALA A 262 0.48 28.69 7.76
N PRO A 263 0.54 30.03 7.55
CA PRO A 263 1.54 30.88 8.16
C PRO A 263 1.55 30.72 9.69
N TYR A 264 2.75 30.72 10.25
CA TYR A 264 2.94 30.63 11.69
C TYR A 264 4.03 31.60 12.13
N ALA A 265 3.61 32.68 12.76
CA ALA A 265 4.52 33.65 13.34
C ALA A 265 4.94 33.17 14.73
N ASN A 266 6.16 32.65 14.86
CA ASN A 266 6.76 32.37 16.16
C ASN A 266 7.57 33.60 16.58
N ASN A 267 7.01 34.40 17.47
CA ASN A 267 7.67 35.64 17.96
C ASN A 267 8.67 35.36 19.10
N VAL A 268 8.71 34.12 19.60
CA VAL A 268 9.63 33.75 20.68
C VAL A 268 10.89 33.19 20.09
N LYS A 269 12.01 33.85 20.21
CA LYS A 269 13.33 33.30 19.95
C LYS A 269 13.63 32.22 20.97
N GLU A 270 13.75 30.99 20.55
CA GLU A 270 14.13 29.87 21.41
C GLU A 270 15.56 30.09 21.90
N GLU A 271 15.76 29.96 23.23
CA GLU A 271 17.08 30.02 23.83
C GLU A 271 17.93 28.82 23.37
N ARG A 272 19.22 29.03 23.08
CA ARG A 272 20.12 27.98 22.59
C ARG A 272 20.16 26.76 23.51
N THR A 273 20.07 26.96 24.83
CA THR A 273 20.05 25.89 25.85
C THR A 273 18.80 25.01 25.70
N GLU A 274 17.63 25.59 25.48
CA GLU A 274 16.38 24.87 25.24
C GLU A 274 16.41 24.06 23.92
N GLY A 275 16.96 24.67 22.85
CA GLY A 275 17.14 24.00 21.57
C GLY A 275 18.08 22.77 21.67
N VAL A 276 19.18 22.88 22.41
CA VAL A 276 20.11 21.76 22.65
C VAL A 276 19.45 20.65 23.46
N LYS A 277 18.74 20.96 24.55
CA LYS A 277 17.99 19.99 25.36
C LYS A 277 16.99 19.22 24.49
N ARG A 278 16.29 19.92 23.59
CA ARG A 278 15.31 19.31 22.68
C ARG A 278 15.98 18.34 21.69
N ILE A 279 17.11 18.72 21.10
CA ILE A 279 17.88 17.85 20.19
C ILE A 279 18.35 16.59 20.93
N ILE A 280 18.90 16.74 22.14
CA ILE A 280 19.31 15.60 22.96
C ILE A 280 18.11 14.71 23.28
N GLY A 281 16.96 15.30 23.64
CA GLY A 281 15.72 14.54 23.84
C GLY A 281 15.32 13.72 22.61
N TYR A 282 15.38 14.28 21.41
CA TYR A 282 15.09 13.54 20.17
C TYR A 282 16.10 12.42 19.88
N MET A 283 17.39 12.68 20.14
CA MET A 283 18.44 11.67 19.99
C MET A 283 18.24 10.47 20.92
N LEU A 284 17.68 10.68 22.11
CA LEU A 284 17.36 9.61 23.06
C LEU A 284 16.04 8.90 22.73
N VAL A 285 15.00 9.64 22.39
CA VAL A 285 13.66 9.09 22.09
C VAL A 285 13.69 8.20 20.84
N LEU A 286 14.47 8.55 19.82
CA LEU A 286 14.53 7.81 18.57
C LEU A 286 14.98 6.35 18.76
N PRO A 287 16.14 6.03 19.35
CA PRO A 287 16.57 4.64 19.55
C PRO A 287 15.69 3.88 20.54
N VAL A 288 15.13 4.57 21.55
CA VAL A 288 14.21 3.95 22.52
C VAL A 288 12.93 3.47 21.83
N LEU A 289 12.31 4.30 20.98
CA LEU A 289 11.11 3.91 20.26
C LEU A 289 11.39 2.86 19.19
N MET A 290 12.57 2.90 18.55
CA MET A 290 12.98 1.83 17.62
C MET A 290 13.15 0.49 18.36
N ALA A 291 13.80 0.49 19.52
CA ALA A 291 13.96 -0.71 20.34
C ALA A 291 12.62 -1.23 20.87
N ALA A 292 11.76 -0.33 21.36
CA ALA A 292 10.42 -0.69 21.84
C ALA A 292 9.55 -1.28 20.73
N GLY A 293 9.56 -0.69 19.52
CA GLY A 293 8.88 -1.21 18.36
C GLY A 293 9.40 -2.59 17.94
N ALA A 294 10.74 -2.76 17.91
CA ALA A 294 11.38 -4.03 17.61
C ALA A 294 10.96 -5.14 18.60
N LEU A 295 10.98 -4.85 19.90
CA LEU A 295 10.59 -5.78 20.94
C LEU A 295 9.11 -6.14 20.86
N LEU A 296 8.24 -5.15 20.65
CA LEU A 296 6.79 -5.36 20.53
C LEU A 296 6.45 -6.28 19.35
N MET A 297 6.98 -5.97 18.16
CA MET A 297 6.75 -6.79 16.97
C MET A 297 7.37 -8.18 17.08
N ARG A 298 8.54 -8.30 17.72
CA ARG A 298 9.16 -9.59 18.02
C ARG A 298 8.29 -10.41 18.99
N ALA A 299 7.73 -9.81 20.03
CA ALA A 299 6.83 -10.49 20.97
C ALA A 299 5.53 -10.96 20.28
N SER A 300 5.06 -10.23 19.26
CA SER A 300 3.87 -10.61 18.46
C SER A 300 4.19 -11.59 17.33
N SER A 301 5.46 -11.93 17.08
CA SER A 301 5.87 -12.71 15.90
C SER A 301 5.27 -14.11 15.87
N ASP A 302 5.14 -14.77 17.02
CA ASP A 302 4.61 -16.11 17.10
C ASP A 302 3.10 -16.12 16.75
N SER A 303 2.31 -15.17 17.27
CA SER A 303 0.91 -15.00 16.90
C SER A 303 0.75 -14.61 15.41
N LEU A 304 1.64 -13.80 14.85
CA LEU A 304 1.58 -13.44 13.43
C LEU A 304 1.98 -14.59 12.52
N SER A 305 2.85 -15.50 12.99
CA SER A 305 3.29 -16.67 12.22
C SER A 305 2.18 -17.66 11.93
N THR A 306 1.12 -17.72 12.77
CA THR A 306 -0.05 -18.59 12.56
C THR A 306 -0.83 -18.26 11.27
N ALA A 307 -0.62 -17.06 10.70
CA ALA A 307 -1.15 -16.72 9.39
C ALA A 307 -0.48 -17.50 8.24
N ASN A 308 0.69 -18.10 8.46
CA ASN A 308 1.36 -18.96 7.49
C ASN A 308 0.74 -20.36 7.50
N ARG A 309 0.58 -20.93 6.28
CA ARG A 309 -0.07 -22.24 6.10
C ARG A 309 0.65 -23.37 6.87
N GLU A 310 2.00 -23.41 6.81
CA GLU A 310 2.79 -24.48 7.45
C GLU A 310 2.66 -24.43 8.97
N VAL A 311 2.74 -23.24 9.57
CA VAL A 311 2.60 -23.05 11.01
C VAL A 311 1.18 -23.42 11.48
N ARG A 312 0.16 -22.95 10.74
CA ARG A 312 -1.24 -23.28 11.06
C ARG A 312 -1.52 -24.77 10.92
N LEU A 313 -0.99 -25.42 9.88
CA LEU A 313 -1.14 -26.85 9.69
C LEU A 313 -0.48 -27.62 10.85
N TYR A 314 0.74 -27.23 11.25
CA TYR A 314 1.42 -27.83 12.40
C TYR A 314 0.60 -27.72 13.69
N GLU A 315 0.01 -26.55 13.96
CA GLU A 315 -0.85 -26.35 15.12
C GLU A 315 -2.11 -27.23 15.06
N MET A 316 -2.80 -27.29 13.89
CA MET A 316 -3.99 -28.14 13.72
C MET A 316 -3.69 -29.63 13.87
N VAL A 317 -2.59 -30.13 13.30
CA VAL A 317 -2.21 -31.55 13.41
C VAL A 317 -1.85 -31.87 14.86
N THR A 318 -1.08 -31.00 15.54
CA THR A 318 -0.72 -31.17 16.95
C THR A 318 -1.95 -31.17 17.87
N GLU A 319 -2.90 -30.26 17.61
CA GLU A 319 -4.17 -30.22 18.36
C GLU A 319 -5.02 -31.48 18.13
N TYR A 320 -5.10 -31.95 16.88
CA TYR A 320 -5.80 -33.17 16.52
C TYR A 320 -5.20 -34.40 17.19
N GLU A 321 -3.87 -34.56 17.19
CA GLU A 321 -3.19 -35.67 17.87
C GLU A 321 -3.33 -35.62 19.40
N ALA A 322 -3.50 -34.44 19.99
CA ALA A 322 -3.74 -34.30 21.43
C ALA A 322 -5.18 -34.63 21.87
N GLN A 323 -6.13 -34.70 20.94
CA GLN A 323 -7.53 -35.04 21.22
C GLN A 323 -7.67 -36.57 21.38
N SER A 324 -8.22 -37.02 22.51
CA SER A 324 -8.37 -38.46 22.84
C SER A 324 -9.45 -39.17 22.03
N ASP A 325 -10.42 -38.43 21.44
CA ASP A 325 -11.53 -39.00 20.64
C ASP A 325 -12.02 -37.95 19.61
N PRO A 326 -11.30 -37.78 18.50
CA PRO A 326 -11.68 -36.82 17.47
C PRO A 326 -12.88 -37.33 16.67
N GLN A 327 -14.04 -36.69 16.80
CA GLN A 327 -15.27 -37.08 16.09
C GLN A 327 -15.19 -36.82 14.57
N THR A 328 -14.34 -35.87 14.12
CA THR A 328 -14.15 -35.57 12.70
C THR A 328 -12.70 -35.13 12.46
N ILE A 329 -12.09 -35.67 11.40
CA ILE A 329 -10.75 -35.25 10.95
C ILE A 329 -10.91 -33.97 10.16
N PRO A 330 -10.23 -32.86 10.53
CA PRO A 330 -10.18 -31.67 9.66
C PRO A 330 -9.55 -32.00 8.30
N LEU A 331 -10.11 -31.46 7.23
CA LEU A 331 -9.71 -31.75 5.86
C LEU A 331 -8.20 -31.50 5.60
N GLU A 332 -7.66 -30.44 6.19
CA GLU A 332 -6.24 -30.11 6.08
C GLU A 332 -5.33 -31.14 6.76
N VAL A 333 -5.79 -31.74 7.87
CA VAL A 333 -5.08 -32.80 8.60
C VAL A 333 -5.13 -34.11 7.80
N GLU A 334 -6.29 -34.46 7.23
CA GLU A 334 -6.45 -35.62 6.36
C GLU A 334 -5.53 -35.51 5.15
N ALA A 335 -5.50 -34.35 4.47
CA ALA A 335 -4.62 -34.10 3.34
C ALA A 335 -3.14 -34.22 3.71
N PHE A 336 -2.73 -33.77 4.89
CA PHE A 336 -1.37 -33.91 5.39
C PHE A 336 -0.94 -35.39 5.50
N TYR A 337 -1.78 -36.25 6.09
CA TYR A 337 -1.47 -37.66 6.21
C TYR A 337 -1.45 -38.36 4.84
N MET A 338 -2.31 -37.96 3.89
CA MET A 338 -2.31 -38.50 2.53
C MET A 338 -1.06 -38.10 1.72
N GLU A 339 -0.47 -36.93 1.98
CA GLU A 339 0.78 -36.49 1.34
C GLU A 339 2.00 -37.32 1.77
N GLY A 340 1.90 -38.08 2.85
CA GLY A 340 2.98 -38.91 3.39
C GLY A 340 4.14 -38.13 4.00
N ARG A 341 3.92 -36.85 4.33
CA ARG A 341 4.90 -36.03 5.08
C ARG A 341 4.96 -36.47 6.53
N THR A 342 6.16 -36.40 7.13
CA THR A 342 6.34 -36.73 8.53
C THR A 342 6.06 -35.51 9.42
N MET A 343 5.66 -35.75 10.70
CA MET A 343 5.51 -34.67 11.68
C MET A 343 6.82 -33.91 11.91
N ASP A 344 7.96 -34.59 11.86
CA ASP A 344 9.28 -33.96 12.03
C ASP A 344 9.59 -32.98 10.88
N ASP A 345 9.24 -33.33 9.63
CA ASP A 345 9.40 -32.42 8.48
C ASP A 345 8.49 -31.21 8.59
N LEU A 346 7.23 -31.41 9.04
CA LEU A 346 6.29 -30.32 9.24
C LEU A 346 6.74 -29.39 10.39
N ALA A 347 7.23 -29.96 11.51
CA ALA A 347 7.78 -29.19 12.63
C ALA A 347 8.98 -28.37 12.19
N ALA A 348 9.92 -28.96 11.47
CA ALA A 348 11.13 -28.27 10.97
C ALA A 348 10.76 -27.11 10.01
N SER A 349 9.77 -27.31 9.13
CA SER A 349 9.29 -26.24 8.24
C SER A 349 8.59 -25.12 9.02
N ALA A 350 7.74 -25.46 9.99
CA ALA A 350 7.05 -24.48 10.84
C ALA A 350 8.06 -23.65 11.68
N ASP A 351 9.08 -24.28 12.25
CA ASP A 351 10.11 -23.60 13.03
C ASP A 351 10.97 -22.67 12.16
N THR A 352 11.27 -23.08 10.93
CA THR A 352 11.95 -22.21 9.95
C THR A 352 11.13 -20.95 9.66
N VAL A 353 9.83 -21.10 9.44
CA VAL A 353 8.91 -19.98 9.22
C VAL A 353 8.82 -19.08 10.47
N ARG A 354 8.70 -19.65 11.67
CA ARG A 354 8.69 -18.89 12.93
C ARG A 354 9.98 -18.09 13.12
N ALA A 355 11.13 -18.66 12.80
CA ALA A 355 12.41 -17.96 12.86
C ALA A 355 12.48 -16.80 11.88
N GLN A 356 11.97 -16.95 10.65
CA GLN A 356 11.84 -15.87 9.67
C GLN A 356 10.93 -14.76 10.19
N PHE A 357 9.75 -15.10 10.74
CA PHE A 357 8.85 -14.13 11.35
C PHE A 357 9.52 -13.34 12.47
N ARG A 358 10.22 -13.99 13.38
CA ARG A 358 10.95 -13.32 14.49
C ARG A 358 11.96 -12.31 13.97
N THR A 359 12.75 -12.68 12.96
CA THR A 359 13.76 -11.81 12.38
C THR A 359 13.15 -10.61 11.65
N ILE A 360 12.22 -10.87 10.72
CA ILE A 360 11.60 -9.82 9.90
C ILE A 360 10.74 -8.90 10.75
N SER A 361 9.96 -9.44 11.70
CA SER A 361 9.15 -8.65 12.65
C SER A 361 10.01 -7.70 13.48
N THR A 362 11.21 -8.13 13.91
CA THR A 362 12.14 -7.25 14.65
C THR A 362 12.53 -6.03 13.83
N TRP A 363 12.92 -6.21 12.55
CA TRP A 363 13.26 -5.11 11.66
C TRP A 363 12.05 -4.23 11.32
N CYS A 364 10.91 -4.84 11.07
CA CYS A 364 9.64 -4.15 10.83
C CYS A 364 9.24 -3.28 12.03
N GLY A 365 9.37 -3.82 13.23
CA GLY A 365 9.09 -3.09 14.46
C GLY A 365 10.04 -1.93 14.71
N ALA A 366 11.36 -2.12 14.47
CA ALA A 366 12.33 -1.04 14.54
C ALA A 366 12.00 0.09 13.55
N PHE A 367 11.62 -0.25 12.32
CA PHE A 367 11.21 0.73 11.32
C PHE A 367 9.92 1.46 11.73
N MET A 368 8.94 0.78 12.32
CA MET A 368 7.73 1.44 12.85
C MET A 368 8.06 2.40 13.99
N GLY A 369 8.97 2.02 14.87
CA GLY A 369 9.49 2.90 15.94
C GLY A 369 10.19 4.14 15.37
N LEU A 370 10.94 4.01 14.28
CA LEU A 370 11.54 5.12 13.54
C LEU A 370 10.47 6.06 12.96
N VAL A 371 9.45 5.52 12.30
CA VAL A 371 8.33 6.31 11.74
C VAL A 371 7.61 7.08 12.85
N LEU A 372 7.31 6.41 13.97
CA LEU A 372 6.68 7.04 15.12
C LEU A 372 7.56 8.17 15.70
N SER A 373 8.86 7.95 15.83
CA SER A 373 9.82 8.96 16.30
C SER A 373 9.83 10.19 15.40
N ILE A 374 9.90 9.99 14.07
CA ILE A 374 9.84 11.08 13.09
C ILE A 374 8.52 11.84 13.18
N ALA A 375 7.39 11.12 13.34
CA ALA A 375 6.07 11.76 13.51
C ALA A 375 6.02 12.64 14.76
N LEU A 376 6.52 12.16 15.90
CA LEU A 376 6.59 12.92 17.16
C LEU A 376 7.49 14.14 17.03
N ILE A 377 8.67 14.00 16.42
CA ILE A 377 9.59 15.11 16.16
C ILE A 377 8.91 16.18 15.29
N ARG A 378 8.27 15.77 14.19
CA ARG A 378 7.54 16.69 13.30
C ARG A 378 6.40 17.41 14.00
N PHE A 379 5.70 16.75 14.91
CA PHE A 379 4.63 17.34 15.71
C PHE A 379 5.16 18.36 16.72
N SER A 380 6.31 18.10 17.31
CA SER A 380 6.95 18.97 18.33
C SER A 380 7.65 20.20 17.72
N VAL A 381 8.23 20.07 16.50
CA VAL A 381 8.96 21.17 15.86
C VAL A 381 7.99 22.14 15.17
N LYS A 382 7.86 23.33 15.70
CA LYS A 382 7.08 24.42 15.10
C LYS A 382 8.01 25.30 14.25
N ARG A 383 7.96 25.14 12.93
CA ARG A 383 8.74 25.96 12.01
C ARG A 383 8.03 27.28 11.72
N ARG A 384 8.76 28.42 11.82
CA ARG A 384 8.25 29.73 11.40
C ARG A 384 7.98 29.72 9.88
N ARG A 385 6.80 30.23 9.49
CA ARG A 385 6.37 30.38 8.09
C ARG A 385 5.70 31.73 7.94
N GLU A 386 6.11 32.49 6.95
CA GLU A 386 5.53 33.81 6.65
C GLU A 386 4.36 33.70 5.67
N THR A 387 4.37 32.69 4.84
CA THR A 387 3.35 32.41 3.82
C THR A 387 2.89 30.94 3.90
N TYR A 388 1.88 30.59 3.12
CA TYR A 388 1.45 29.21 2.96
C TYR A 388 2.55 28.37 2.28
N GLU A 389 2.88 27.23 2.87
CA GLU A 389 3.86 26.29 2.35
C GLU A 389 3.22 24.92 2.09
N ILE A 390 3.68 24.21 1.06
CA ILE A 390 3.22 22.86 0.71
C ILE A 390 4.11 21.82 1.42
N ASP A 391 3.51 20.94 2.20
CA ASP A 391 4.19 19.76 2.73
C ASP A 391 4.24 18.67 1.66
N MET A 392 5.41 18.47 1.05
CA MET A 392 5.59 17.53 -0.07
C MET A 392 5.34 16.08 0.32
N SER A 393 5.56 15.71 1.59
CA SER A 393 5.28 14.36 2.06
C SER A 393 3.77 14.03 2.09
N SER A 394 2.92 15.05 2.26
CA SER A 394 1.46 14.92 2.27
C SER A 394 0.82 15.28 0.92
N CYS A 395 1.51 16.09 0.09
CA CYS A 395 0.98 16.57 -1.19
C CYS A 395 0.83 15.45 -2.23
N VAL A 396 -0.36 15.33 -2.82
CA VAL A 396 -0.65 14.37 -3.91
C VAL A 396 -0.50 14.98 -5.31
N ALA A 397 0.12 16.14 -5.42
CA ALA A 397 0.38 16.82 -6.69
C ALA A 397 -0.86 17.01 -7.60
N CYS A 398 -2.06 17.25 -7.02
CA CYS A 398 -3.31 17.37 -7.80
C CYS A 398 -3.49 18.73 -8.53
N GLY A 399 -2.70 19.75 -8.20
CA GLY A 399 -2.75 21.06 -8.83
C GLY A 399 -3.92 21.98 -8.43
N LYS A 400 -4.87 21.54 -7.59
CA LYS A 400 -6.02 22.37 -7.15
C LYS A 400 -5.60 23.71 -6.51
N CYS A 401 -4.49 23.72 -5.77
CA CYS A 401 -3.99 24.96 -5.16
C CYS A 401 -3.68 26.06 -6.20
N PHE A 402 -3.25 25.69 -7.39
CA PHE A 402 -3.02 26.65 -8.49
C PHE A 402 -4.32 27.12 -9.14
N GLU A 403 -5.31 26.26 -9.25
CA GLU A 403 -6.61 26.57 -9.85
C GLU A 403 -7.36 27.64 -9.03
N TYR A 404 -7.31 27.52 -7.70
CA TYR A 404 -7.97 28.45 -6.78
C TYR A 404 -7.14 29.69 -6.45
N CYS A 405 -5.86 29.77 -6.87
CA CYS A 405 -5.01 30.91 -6.57
C CYS A 405 -5.32 32.11 -7.48
N PRO A 406 -5.76 33.26 -6.94
CA PRO A 406 -6.09 34.45 -7.74
C PRO A 406 -4.87 35.05 -8.44
N GLN A 407 -3.67 34.89 -7.87
CA GLN A 407 -2.42 35.37 -8.45
C GLN A 407 -1.94 34.55 -9.66
N ASN A 408 -2.50 33.38 -9.90
CA ASN A 408 -2.20 32.54 -11.06
C ASN A 408 -3.09 32.81 -12.28
N LYS A 409 -4.15 33.61 -12.12
CA LYS A 409 -5.10 33.95 -13.20
C LYS A 409 -4.69 35.17 -14.00
N LYS A 410 -3.57 35.81 -13.65
CA LYS A 410 -3.00 36.98 -14.36
C LYS A 410 -1.89 36.57 -15.31
#